data_bf59250346e6cb23c37aef7ab1fcd488
#
_entry.id   bf59250346e6cb23c37aef7ab1fcd488
#
_cell.length_a   1.000
_cell.length_b   1.000
_cell.length_c   1.000
_cell.angle_alpha   90.00
_cell.angle_beta   90.00
_cell.angle_gamma   90.00
#
_symmetry.space_group_name_H-M   'P 1'
#
loop_
_entity.id
_entity.type
_entity.pdbx_description
1 polymer ?
#
loop_
_entity_poly.entity_id
_entity_poly.type
_entity_poly.pdbx_seq_one_letter_code
_entity_poly.pdbx_strand_id
1 'polypeptide(L)'
;MRIELIIVQVILSVVTVKCSNITPAVFGNVLDGMPAAFGDFNSDELTDVFMLRKNCTTVEIFLAAEQEPLLRPSSNLSCTFHRLVVSVVPGDFDGDVFMDVLVITYDEKTKLSFGYILWGGNGRLNCTNEEDPLIMMKGQPLALDYNNDMIIDLFGLNEHSKRTFWVFDQSRNRPKSISIDTLPEERPLPSISQPHSNAYLDLNNDFLADLVVTTNKSFEIWLGAKPGFHFDHEIWFPYDISSDKNFNGVLGQSLYLDIELTGKMALLLPLCFDIACTNSTIMMHSDAWYNLQVNFRDGDNVLWGFVIPDGHRYTDTITLRGGDFNMDGYPDLLATLRSTSGKQIRSYLLENVACDSCVGYTRKFEIKWQALNPFYNETTMAVFYDFYQDGILDVILVQMDKSINRYYTAAFKNSLDYDANFVKVMVLTGRNNSMYPISPGSLGKKKRTYGTNLPGPSIAYRTTTQDGSPRNAIAAQLPQSAHFSLNLPYTTFGLGRTPNFVDALTIGVGGKCREWPQIIPNSQMVMIPNPIDEPWRWKAQLFVTPSKLILLSAAALTGTCGLISFIIVALYWKERREDKIERLQEAHRFHFDAM
;
A
#
# COMPACT_ATOMS: atom_id res chain seq x y z
N MET A 1 26.59 -32.66 27.86
CA MET A 1 26.68 -33.04 26.42
C MET A 1 25.36 -33.37 25.71
N ARG A 2 24.23 -33.58 26.40
CA ARG A 2 22.89 -33.73 25.74
C ARG A 2 22.05 -32.45 25.74
N ILE A 3 22.35 -31.48 26.56
CA ILE A 3 21.61 -30.21 26.66
C ILE A 3 22.13 -29.20 25.63
N GLU A 4 23.44 -29.22 25.34
CA GLU A 4 24.01 -28.34 24.30
C GLU A 4 23.60 -28.73 22.87
N LEU A 5 23.30 -30.02 22.61
CA LEU A 5 22.82 -30.46 21.27
C LEU A 5 21.38 -30.07 21.00
N ILE A 6 20.56 -29.86 22.02
CA ILE A 6 19.16 -29.41 21.89
C ILE A 6 19.11 -27.90 21.62
N ILE A 7 20.02 -27.13 22.21
CA ILE A 7 20.10 -25.67 21.98
C ILE A 7 20.62 -25.36 20.56
N VAL A 8 21.55 -26.15 20.03
CA VAL A 8 22.05 -25.99 18.65
C VAL A 8 21.01 -26.43 17.59
N GLN A 9 20.12 -27.38 17.90
CA GLN A 9 19.03 -27.74 16.98
C GLN A 9 17.89 -26.73 16.94
N VAL A 10 17.70 -25.92 17.97
CA VAL A 10 16.70 -24.84 17.99
C VAL A 10 17.18 -23.58 17.26
N ILE A 11 18.49 -23.40 17.09
CA ILE A 11 19.08 -22.21 16.43
C ILE A 11 19.19 -22.38 14.90
N LEU A 12 19.01 -23.60 14.37
CA LEU A 12 19.02 -23.89 12.92
C LEU A 12 17.61 -24.13 12.34
N SER A 13 16.57 -23.63 12.98
CA SER A 13 15.29 -23.47 12.28
C SER A 13 15.47 -22.33 11.26
N VAL A 14 15.74 -22.70 10.00
CA VAL A 14 15.59 -21.84 8.85
C VAL A 14 14.24 -21.13 9.01
N VAL A 15 14.26 -19.83 9.21
CA VAL A 15 13.05 -19.03 9.34
C VAL A 15 12.37 -19.08 7.98
N THR A 16 11.48 -20.04 7.82
CA THR A 16 10.60 -20.08 6.66
C THR A 16 9.52 -19.05 6.92
N VAL A 17 9.50 -18.01 6.12
CA VAL A 17 8.38 -17.08 6.05
C VAL A 17 7.12 -17.90 5.80
N LYS A 18 6.20 -17.92 6.76
CA LYS A 18 4.95 -18.65 6.67
C LYS A 18 3.80 -17.68 6.80
N CYS A 19 2.92 -17.67 5.80
CA CYS A 19 1.63 -17.01 5.94
C CYS A 19 0.60 -17.97 6.53
N SER A 20 -0.22 -17.49 7.46
CA SER A 20 -1.35 -18.24 8.01
C SER A 20 -2.67 -17.74 7.41
N ASN A 21 -3.58 -18.66 7.10
CA ASN A 21 -4.89 -18.31 6.58
C ASN A 21 -5.76 -17.71 7.69
N ILE A 22 -6.13 -16.44 7.53
CA ILE A 22 -6.98 -15.67 8.44
C ILE A 22 -8.30 -15.23 7.77
N THR A 23 -8.66 -15.80 6.64
CA THR A 23 -9.85 -15.42 5.86
C THR A 23 -11.12 -15.30 6.70
N PRO A 24 -11.47 -16.26 7.60
CA PRO A 24 -12.65 -16.14 8.45
C PRO A 24 -12.58 -14.97 9.45
N ALA A 25 -11.40 -14.67 9.98
CA ALA A 25 -11.18 -13.56 10.90
C ALA A 25 -11.32 -12.20 10.19
N VAL A 26 -10.95 -12.13 8.91
CA VAL A 26 -10.98 -10.90 8.12
C VAL A 26 -12.36 -10.65 7.52
N PHE A 27 -12.88 -11.60 6.75
CA PHE A 27 -14.09 -11.42 5.95
C PHE A 27 -15.34 -12.08 6.55
N GLY A 28 -15.21 -12.84 7.64
CA GLY A 28 -16.31 -13.65 8.18
C GLY A 28 -16.83 -14.63 7.14
N ASN A 29 -18.10 -14.52 6.79
CA ASN A 29 -18.76 -15.38 5.79
C ASN A 29 -18.87 -14.75 4.39
N VAL A 30 -18.36 -13.52 4.20
CA VAL A 30 -18.51 -12.77 2.94
C VAL A 30 -17.23 -12.84 2.15
N LEU A 31 -17.09 -13.83 1.29
CA LEU A 31 -15.87 -14.11 0.54
C LEU A 31 -15.96 -13.73 -0.95
N ASP A 32 -17.17 -13.44 -1.45
CA ASP A 32 -17.38 -13.11 -2.86
C ASP A 32 -16.95 -11.69 -3.18
N GLY A 33 -16.18 -11.53 -4.23
CA GLY A 33 -15.70 -10.26 -4.72
C GLY A 33 -14.19 -10.19 -4.88
N MET A 34 -13.70 -9.01 -5.26
CA MET A 34 -12.29 -8.69 -5.35
C MET A 34 -12.04 -7.24 -4.92
N PRO A 35 -10.88 -6.92 -4.33
CA PRO A 35 -10.53 -5.55 -3.98
C PRO A 35 -10.30 -4.73 -5.26
N ALA A 36 -10.78 -3.50 -5.27
CA ALA A 36 -10.61 -2.55 -6.35
C ALA A 36 -9.83 -1.30 -5.93
N ALA A 37 -9.92 -0.91 -4.67
CA ALA A 37 -9.20 0.23 -4.11
C ALA A 37 -9.10 0.14 -2.59
N PHE A 38 -8.25 0.98 -2.02
CA PHE A 38 -8.08 1.16 -0.58
C PHE A 38 -8.21 2.64 -0.20
N GLY A 39 -8.74 2.92 0.99
CA GLY A 39 -8.86 4.26 1.51
C GLY A 39 -9.46 4.26 2.90
N ASP A 40 -9.43 5.38 3.60
CA ASP A 40 -10.10 5.56 4.89
C ASP A 40 -11.42 6.33 4.65
N PHE A 41 -12.50 5.60 4.37
CA PHE A 41 -13.79 6.19 3.98
C PHE A 41 -14.48 6.89 5.14
N ASN A 42 -14.36 6.34 6.33
CA ASN A 42 -15.05 6.84 7.51
C ASN A 42 -14.15 7.72 8.40
N SER A 43 -12.92 8.00 7.99
CA SER A 43 -11.91 8.79 8.69
C SER A 43 -11.63 8.31 10.12
N ASP A 44 -11.50 6.99 10.29
CA ASP A 44 -11.18 6.37 11.58
C ASP A 44 -9.70 5.94 11.70
N GLU A 45 -8.88 6.32 10.71
CA GLU A 45 -7.46 6.01 10.59
C GLU A 45 -7.17 4.52 10.27
N LEU A 46 -8.23 3.71 10.06
CA LEU A 46 -8.13 2.35 9.55
C LEU A 46 -8.34 2.35 8.04
N THR A 47 -7.69 1.44 7.36
CA THR A 47 -7.80 1.38 5.89
C THR A 47 -8.98 0.52 5.49
N ASP A 48 -9.96 1.11 4.82
CA ASP A 48 -11.12 0.40 4.28
C ASP A 48 -10.82 -0.19 2.90
N VAL A 49 -11.58 -1.19 2.50
CA VAL A 49 -11.44 -1.88 1.23
C VAL A 49 -12.68 -1.68 0.37
N PHE A 50 -12.48 -1.15 -0.83
CA PHE A 50 -13.53 -1.03 -1.84
C PHE A 50 -13.59 -2.31 -2.66
N MET A 51 -14.66 -3.08 -2.49
CA MET A 51 -14.83 -4.39 -3.10
C MET A 51 -15.76 -4.32 -4.30
N LEU A 52 -15.38 -5.01 -5.39
CA LEU A 52 -16.28 -5.31 -6.49
C LEU A 52 -16.97 -6.64 -6.23
N ARG A 53 -18.30 -6.64 -6.22
CA ARG A 53 -19.13 -7.81 -5.96
C ARG A 53 -20.16 -8.02 -7.07
N LYS A 54 -20.92 -9.12 -7.00
CA LYS A 54 -21.99 -9.45 -7.96
C LYS A 54 -21.53 -9.37 -9.41
N ASN A 55 -20.50 -10.15 -9.75
CA ASN A 55 -19.89 -10.15 -11.08
C ASN A 55 -19.36 -8.77 -11.49
N CYS A 56 -18.74 -8.05 -10.54
CA CYS A 56 -18.12 -6.74 -10.76
C CYS A 56 -19.09 -5.63 -11.19
N THR A 57 -20.36 -5.73 -10.82
CA THR A 57 -21.35 -4.67 -11.06
C THR A 57 -21.71 -3.87 -9.82
N THR A 58 -21.26 -4.30 -8.65
CA THR A 58 -21.56 -3.63 -7.38
C THR A 58 -20.27 -3.22 -6.70
N VAL A 59 -20.15 -1.94 -6.39
CA VAL A 59 -19.10 -1.41 -5.51
C VAL A 59 -19.65 -1.41 -4.09
N GLU A 60 -18.98 -2.08 -3.16
CA GLU A 60 -19.34 -2.12 -1.74
C GLU A 60 -18.11 -1.83 -0.89
N ILE A 61 -18.23 -0.93 0.07
CA ILE A 61 -17.14 -0.56 0.97
C ILE A 61 -17.19 -1.49 2.19
N PHE A 62 -16.06 -2.17 2.43
CA PHE A 62 -15.84 -2.97 3.63
C PHE A 62 -15.06 -2.12 4.62
N LEU A 63 -15.72 -1.72 5.69
CA LEU A 63 -15.10 -0.91 6.73
C LEU A 63 -14.16 -1.75 7.60
N ALA A 64 -12.98 -1.25 7.82
CA ALA A 64 -12.00 -1.85 8.70
C ALA A 64 -12.42 -1.74 10.17
N ALA A 65 -12.04 -2.71 10.98
CA ALA A 65 -12.38 -2.77 12.40
C ALA A 65 -11.26 -3.46 13.20
N GLU A 66 -11.11 -3.06 14.47
CA GLU A 66 -10.13 -3.69 15.39
C GLU A 66 -10.56 -5.09 15.87
N GLN A 67 -11.83 -5.42 15.76
CA GLN A 67 -12.40 -6.72 16.20
C GLN A 67 -12.88 -7.53 15.01
N GLU A 68 -12.77 -8.84 15.10
CA GLU A 68 -13.23 -9.76 14.06
C GLU A 68 -14.76 -9.70 13.82
N PRO A 69 -15.21 -9.75 12.57
CA PRO A 69 -14.43 -9.72 11.35
C PRO A 69 -13.77 -8.35 11.13
N LEU A 70 -12.48 -8.36 10.69
CA LEU A 70 -11.68 -7.15 10.56
C LEU A 70 -12.12 -6.25 9.41
N LEU A 71 -12.78 -6.81 8.39
CA LEU A 71 -13.40 -6.09 7.29
C LEU A 71 -14.89 -6.39 7.25
N ARG A 72 -15.70 -5.37 7.42
CA ARG A 72 -17.16 -5.50 7.57
C ARG A 72 -17.90 -4.87 6.41
N PRO A 73 -18.65 -5.65 5.60
CA PRO A 73 -19.49 -5.10 4.56
C PRO A 73 -20.59 -4.21 5.16
N SER A 74 -20.89 -3.12 4.48
CA SER A 74 -21.97 -2.21 4.88
C SER A 74 -22.97 -2.02 3.74
N SER A 75 -24.20 -2.48 3.94
CA SER A 75 -25.27 -2.36 2.93
C SER A 75 -25.60 -0.92 2.57
N ASN A 76 -25.33 0.03 3.47
CA ASN A 76 -25.55 1.47 3.23
C ASN A 76 -24.43 2.10 2.41
N LEU A 77 -23.34 1.37 2.20
CA LEU A 77 -22.15 1.77 1.44
C LEU A 77 -21.98 0.89 0.21
N SER A 78 -23.07 0.61 -0.49
CA SER A 78 -23.10 -0.27 -1.65
C SER A 78 -23.92 0.36 -2.77
N CYS A 79 -23.31 0.48 -3.95
CA CYS A 79 -23.95 0.97 -5.17
C CYS A 79 -23.82 -0.06 -6.30
N THR A 80 -24.94 -0.34 -6.98
CA THR A 80 -24.98 -1.35 -8.07
C THR A 80 -25.21 -0.66 -9.41
N PHE A 81 -24.47 -1.10 -10.41
CA PHE A 81 -24.49 -0.62 -11.79
C PHE A 81 -25.00 -1.71 -12.72
N HIS A 82 -25.53 -1.31 -13.88
CA HIS A 82 -25.91 -2.25 -14.95
C HIS A 82 -24.71 -2.70 -15.80
N ARG A 83 -23.68 -1.83 -15.88
CA ARG A 83 -22.44 -2.10 -16.61
C ARG A 83 -21.37 -2.65 -15.68
N LEU A 84 -20.37 -3.31 -16.26
CA LEU A 84 -19.20 -3.76 -15.50
C LEU A 84 -18.39 -2.55 -15.00
N VAL A 85 -18.03 -2.57 -13.74
CA VAL A 85 -17.12 -1.60 -13.14
C VAL A 85 -15.69 -1.99 -13.45
N VAL A 86 -14.92 -1.09 -14.03
CA VAL A 86 -13.54 -1.33 -14.48
C VAL A 86 -12.49 -0.52 -13.73
N SER A 87 -12.91 0.46 -12.93
CA SER A 87 -12.02 1.19 -12.04
C SER A 87 -12.80 1.80 -10.89
N VAL A 88 -12.16 1.89 -9.73
CA VAL A 88 -12.65 2.56 -8.53
C VAL A 88 -11.54 3.44 -7.99
N VAL A 89 -11.80 4.73 -7.81
CA VAL A 89 -10.83 5.69 -7.29
C VAL A 89 -11.45 6.44 -6.12
N PRO A 90 -11.07 6.13 -4.88
CA PRO A 90 -11.50 6.90 -3.72
C PRO A 90 -10.74 8.22 -3.63
N GLY A 91 -11.42 9.27 -3.20
CA GLY A 91 -10.83 10.58 -2.99
C GLY A 91 -11.86 11.67 -2.73
N ASP A 92 -11.41 12.88 -2.48
CA ASP A 92 -12.25 14.07 -2.27
C ASP A 92 -12.29 14.87 -3.60
N PHE A 93 -13.41 14.77 -4.33
CA PHE A 93 -13.57 15.40 -5.66
C PHE A 93 -14.30 16.75 -5.60
N ASP A 94 -14.87 17.14 -4.45
CA ASP A 94 -15.50 18.45 -4.27
C ASP A 94 -14.89 19.27 -3.12
N GLY A 95 -13.86 18.75 -2.46
CA GLY A 95 -13.14 19.44 -1.40
C GLY A 95 -13.92 19.60 -0.10
N ASP A 96 -14.95 18.77 0.14
CA ASP A 96 -15.81 18.82 1.32
C ASP A 96 -15.26 18.00 2.51
N VAL A 97 -14.11 17.30 2.30
CA VAL A 97 -13.40 16.47 3.30
C VAL A 97 -13.93 15.04 3.44
N PHE A 98 -15.14 14.76 2.96
CA PHE A 98 -15.63 13.40 2.90
C PHE A 98 -14.99 12.68 1.72
N MET A 99 -14.74 11.38 1.88
CA MET A 99 -14.23 10.58 0.78
C MET A 99 -15.36 10.25 -0.18
N ASP A 100 -15.23 10.69 -1.42
CA ASP A 100 -16.06 10.30 -2.55
C ASP A 100 -15.45 9.09 -3.25
N VAL A 101 -16.22 8.49 -4.16
CA VAL A 101 -15.79 7.33 -4.92
C VAL A 101 -16.07 7.55 -6.39
N LEU A 102 -15.03 7.75 -7.18
CA LEU A 102 -15.14 7.70 -8.63
C LEU A 102 -15.27 6.24 -9.07
N VAL A 103 -16.32 5.93 -9.80
CA VAL A 103 -16.57 4.61 -10.39
C VAL A 103 -16.59 4.73 -11.90
N ILE A 104 -15.75 3.94 -12.55
CA ILE A 104 -15.71 3.86 -14.01
C ILE A 104 -16.37 2.56 -14.45
N THR A 105 -17.42 2.67 -15.25
CA THR A 105 -18.07 1.53 -15.89
C THR A 105 -17.71 1.47 -17.38
N TYR A 106 -17.82 0.30 -17.97
CA TYR A 106 -17.49 0.09 -19.38
C TYR A 106 -18.65 -0.49 -20.16
N ASP A 107 -18.84 0.05 -21.37
CA ASP A 107 -19.80 -0.46 -22.34
C ASP A 107 -19.09 -1.19 -23.50
N GLU A 108 -19.36 -2.47 -23.64
CA GLU A 108 -18.76 -3.30 -24.69
C GLU A 108 -19.20 -2.93 -26.11
N LYS A 109 -20.39 -2.32 -26.25
CA LYS A 109 -20.93 -1.94 -27.56
C LYS A 109 -20.26 -0.69 -28.13
N THR A 110 -20.14 0.33 -27.28
CA THR A 110 -19.54 1.63 -27.70
C THR A 110 -18.03 1.66 -27.51
N LYS A 111 -17.45 0.70 -26.74
CA LYS A 111 -16.04 0.69 -26.32
C LYS A 111 -15.65 1.94 -25.53
N LEU A 112 -16.61 2.58 -24.88
CA LEU A 112 -16.41 3.74 -24.02
C LEU A 112 -16.55 3.37 -22.55
N SER A 113 -15.85 4.13 -21.73
CA SER A 113 -15.95 4.10 -20.27
C SER A 113 -16.73 5.32 -19.80
N PHE A 114 -17.54 5.14 -18.78
CA PHE A 114 -18.41 6.15 -18.20
C PHE A 114 -18.05 6.34 -16.72
N GLY A 115 -17.73 7.57 -16.35
CA GLY A 115 -17.33 7.96 -15.02
C GLY A 115 -18.48 8.55 -14.22
N TYR A 116 -18.66 8.04 -13.01
CA TYR A 116 -19.66 8.46 -12.01
C TYR A 116 -18.96 8.76 -10.71
N ILE A 117 -19.31 9.86 -10.04
CA ILE A 117 -18.86 10.11 -8.67
C ILE A 117 -20.01 9.78 -7.72
N LEU A 118 -19.73 8.85 -6.81
CA LEU A 118 -20.58 8.53 -5.69
C LEU A 118 -20.17 9.45 -4.55
N TRP A 119 -20.97 10.49 -4.31
CA TRP A 119 -20.65 11.50 -3.30
C TRP A 119 -20.72 10.92 -1.89
N GLY A 120 -19.63 11.07 -1.18
CA GLY A 120 -19.52 10.71 0.22
C GLY A 120 -20.30 11.65 1.13
N GLY A 121 -20.50 11.23 2.35
CA GLY A 121 -21.14 12.02 3.38
C GLY A 121 -21.04 11.29 4.71
N ASN A 122 -21.61 11.83 5.75
CA ASN A 122 -21.51 11.31 7.11
C ASN A 122 -21.91 9.82 7.26
N GLY A 123 -20.98 8.91 6.89
CA GLY A 123 -21.17 7.46 6.91
C GLY A 123 -22.17 6.95 5.87
N ARG A 124 -22.39 7.68 4.77
CA ARG A 124 -23.28 7.32 3.67
C ARG A 124 -22.60 7.54 2.34
N LEU A 125 -22.97 6.73 1.36
CA LEU A 125 -22.55 6.85 -0.03
C LEU A 125 -23.80 7.11 -0.88
N ASN A 126 -23.82 8.23 -1.62
CA ASN A 126 -24.93 8.57 -2.47
C ASN A 126 -24.72 7.95 -3.86
N CYS A 127 -25.53 6.96 -4.20
CA CYS A 127 -25.50 6.35 -5.52
C CYS A 127 -26.06 7.29 -6.58
N THR A 128 -25.36 7.43 -7.69
CA THR A 128 -25.77 8.28 -8.82
C THR A 128 -26.59 7.50 -9.85
N ASN A 129 -27.36 8.21 -10.67
CA ASN A 129 -28.07 7.62 -11.80
C ASN A 129 -27.10 7.34 -12.95
N GLU A 130 -27.11 6.11 -13.50
CA GLU A 130 -26.28 5.73 -14.64
C GLU A 130 -26.70 6.39 -15.98
N GLU A 131 -27.83 7.07 -16.05
CA GLU A 131 -28.29 7.74 -17.27
C GLU A 131 -27.51 9.03 -17.56
N ASP A 132 -26.89 9.65 -16.55
CA ASP A 132 -26.10 10.89 -16.70
C ASP A 132 -24.66 10.71 -16.17
N PRO A 133 -23.75 10.15 -16.98
CA PRO A 133 -22.35 10.05 -16.59
C PRO A 133 -21.71 11.44 -16.50
N LEU A 134 -20.90 11.64 -15.49
CA LEU A 134 -20.18 12.90 -15.30
C LEU A 134 -19.11 13.09 -16.37
N ILE A 135 -18.44 12.00 -16.75
CA ILE A 135 -17.33 11.97 -17.71
C ILE A 135 -17.50 10.78 -18.66
N MET A 136 -17.18 10.98 -19.94
CA MET A 136 -17.02 9.92 -20.94
C MET A 136 -15.57 9.86 -21.40
N MET A 137 -15.01 8.64 -21.46
CA MET A 137 -13.60 8.44 -21.77
C MET A 137 -13.32 7.11 -22.47
N LYS A 138 -12.10 6.97 -22.99
CA LYS A 138 -11.54 5.69 -23.44
C LYS A 138 -10.54 5.17 -22.40
N GLY A 139 -10.71 3.90 -21.99
CA GLY A 139 -9.88 3.29 -20.96
C GLY A 139 -10.22 3.77 -19.55
N GLN A 140 -9.22 4.00 -18.74
CA GLN A 140 -9.31 4.38 -17.33
C GLN A 140 -8.53 5.67 -17.08
N PRO A 141 -8.94 6.52 -16.13
CA PRO A 141 -8.22 7.73 -15.80
C PRO A 141 -7.09 7.48 -14.82
N LEU A 142 -6.13 8.41 -14.79
CA LEU A 142 -5.18 8.59 -13.70
C LEU A 142 -5.69 9.72 -12.78
N ALA A 143 -5.74 9.49 -11.49
CA ALA A 143 -6.01 10.53 -10.51
C ALA A 143 -4.74 11.33 -10.21
N LEU A 144 -4.87 12.65 -10.15
CA LEU A 144 -3.77 13.58 -9.89
C LEU A 144 -4.34 14.90 -9.33
N ASP A 145 -3.49 15.83 -8.99
CA ASP A 145 -3.87 17.21 -8.64
C ASP A 145 -3.21 18.14 -9.68
N TYR A 146 -4.00 18.61 -10.66
CA TYR A 146 -3.50 19.40 -11.80
C TYR A 146 -3.12 20.83 -11.43
N ASN A 147 -3.87 21.43 -10.52
CA ASN A 147 -3.77 22.85 -10.16
C ASN A 147 -3.15 23.08 -8.77
N ASN A 148 -2.80 22.01 -8.07
CA ASN A 148 -2.25 22.01 -6.70
C ASN A 148 -3.20 22.64 -5.66
N ASP A 149 -4.50 22.40 -5.79
CA ASP A 149 -5.53 22.87 -4.85
C ASP A 149 -5.97 21.80 -3.84
N MET A 150 -5.37 20.61 -3.90
CA MET A 150 -5.69 19.44 -3.05
C MET A 150 -7.11 18.86 -3.29
N ILE A 151 -7.72 19.13 -4.43
CA ILE A 151 -8.88 18.42 -4.96
C ILE A 151 -8.37 17.43 -6.01
N ILE A 152 -8.94 16.26 -6.07
CA ILE A 152 -8.49 15.25 -7.02
C ILE A 152 -9.03 15.56 -8.41
N ASP A 153 -8.11 15.66 -9.36
CA ASP A 153 -8.36 15.80 -10.79
C ASP A 153 -8.08 14.49 -11.51
N LEU A 154 -8.45 14.40 -12.78
CA LEU A 154 -8.25 13.21 -13.60
C LEU A 154 -7.52 13.53 -14.89
N PHE A 155 -6.71 12.58 -15.35
CA PHE A 155 -6.06 12.59 -16.67
C PHE A 155 -6.40 11.32 -17.45
N GLY A 156 -6.68 11.44 -18.73
CA GLY A 156 -6.94 10.29 -19.60
C GLY A 156 -7.30 10.66 -21.04
N LEU A 157 -7.86 9.71 -21.76
CA LEU A 157 -8.35 9.93 -23.13
C LEU A 157 -9.86 10.20 -23.10
N ASN A 158 -10.29 11.32 -23.65
CA ASN A 158 -11.72 11.57 -23.84
C ASN A 158 -12.34 10.64 -24.92
N GLU A 159 -13.63 10.72 -25.13
CA GLU A 159 -14.38 9.94 -26.13
C GLU A 159 -13.81 10.05 -27.56
N HIS A 160 -13.16 11.17 -27.88
CA HIS A 160 -12.51 11.44 -29.16
C HIS A 160 -11.05 11.02 -29.22
N SER A 161 -10.54 10.30 -28.20
CA SER A 161 -9.12 9.90 -28.06
C SER A 161 -8.15 11.08 -27.91
N LYS A 162 -8.60 12.23 -27.45
CA LYS A 162 -7.73 13.35 -27.09
C LYS A 162 -7.30 13.22 -25.64
N ARG A 163 -6.04 13.52 -25.36
CA ARG A 163 -5.51 13.60 -23.99
C ARG A 163 -6.17 14.77 -23.27
N THR A 164 -6.81 14.52 -22.15
CA THR A 164 -7.66 15.50 -21.47
C THR A 164 -7.42 15.42 -19.96
N PHE A 165 -7.28 16.58 -19.34
CA PHE A 165 -7.42 16.74 -17.90
C PHE A 165 -8.85 17.17 -17.59
N TRP A 166 -9.47 16.53 -16.62
CA TRP A 166 -10.74 16.93 -16.05
C TRP A 166 -10.47 17.51 -14.66
N VAL A 167 -10.53 18.85 -14.59
CA VAL A 167 -10.19 19.62 -13.39
C VAL A 167 -11.46 19.88 -12.60
N PHE A 168 -11.50 19.38 -11.39
CA PHE A 168 -12.60 19.54 -10.44
C PHE A 168 -12.43 20.78 -9.60
N ASP A 169 -13.50 21.24 -8.99
CA ASP A 169 -13.55 22.37 -8.09
C ASP A 169 -14.46 22.06 -6.89
N GLN A 170 -14.68 23.03 -6.00
CA GLN A 170 -15.55 22.88 -4.83
C GLN A 170 -17.04 22.75 -5.16
N SER A 171 -17.39 22.55 -6.42
CA SER A 171 -18.76 22.33 -6.86
C SER A 171 -18.94 20.88 -7.31
N ARG A 172 -20.15 20.35 -7.21
CA ARG A 172 -20.51 19.03 -7.74
C ARG A 172 -20.92 19.07 -9.22
N ASN A 173 -20.46 20.07 -9.94
CA ASN A 173 -20.73 20.24 -11.35
C ASN A 173 -19.77 19.40 -12.21
N ARG A 174 -20.02 19.39 -13.52
CA ARG A 174 -19.10 18.78 -14.47
C ARG A 174 -17.74 19.46 -14.43
N PRO A 175 -16.62 18.67 -14.39
CA PRO A 175 -15.29 19.24 -14.33
C PRO A 175 -14.92 20.01 -15.60
N LYS A 176 -14.01 20.97 -15.43
CA LYS A 176 -13.44 21.70 -16.55
C LYS A 176 -12.49 20.79 -17.33
N SER A 177 -12.73 20.63 -18.65
CA SER A 177 -11.88 19.83 -19.53
C SER A 177 -10.78 20.68 -20.15
N ILE A 178 -9.51 20.26 -20.02
CA ILE A 178 -8.34 20.88 -20.64
C ILE A 178 -7.67 19.81 -21.51
N SER A 179 -7.65 19.99 -22.82
CA SER A 179 -7.05 19.04 -23.76
C SER A 179 -5.65 19.44 -24.17
N ILE A 180 -4.78 18.44 -24.34
CA ILE A 180 -3.45 18.59 -24.94
C ILE A 180 -3.53 18.04 -26.35
N ASP A 181 -3.14 18.85 -27.34
CA ASP A 181 -3.23 18.48 -28.76
C ASP A 181 -1.87 18.14 -29.38
N THR A 182 -0.76 18.70 -28.89
CA THR A 182 0.58 18.50 -29.44
C THR A 182 1.65 18.47 -28.35
N LEU A 183 2.78 17.82 -28.64
CA LEU A 183 4.04 18.01 -27.92
C LEU A 183 4.68 19.35 -28.31
N PRO A 184 5.71 19.82 -27.59
CA PRO A 184 6.52 20.95 -28.02
C PRO A 184 6.99 20.79 -29.48
N GLU A 185 7.22 21.92 -30.16
CA GLU A 185 7.59 21.96 -31.60
C GLU A 185 6.51 21.37 -32.52
N GLU A 186 5.23 21.43 -32.10
CA GLU A 186 4.09 20.91 -32.87
C GLU A 186 4.18 19.44 -33.24
N ARG A 187 4.98 18.65 -32.51
CA ARG A 187 5.08 17.20 -32.73
C ARG A 187 3.75 16.52 -32.38
N PRO A 188 3.29 15.57 -33.21
CA PRO A 188 2.07 14.83 -32.89
C PRO A 188 2.25 13.97 -31.63
N LEU A 189 1.21 13.94 -30.80
CA LEU A 189 1.19 13.10 -29.61
C LEU A 189 1.19 11.61 -29.98
N PRO A 190 2.09 10.78 -29.45
CA PRO A 190 1.99 9.33 -29.56
C PRO A 190 0.70 8.80 -28.93
N SER A 191 0.21 7.65 -29.41
CA SER A 191 -0.95 7.00 -28.80
C SER A 191 -0.61 6.49 -27.41
N ILE A 192 -1.50 6.75 -26.43
CA ILE A 192 -1.39 6.16 -25.09
C ILE A 192 -1.63 4.66 -25.21
N SER A 193 -0.79 3.87 -24.53
CA SER A 193 -0.97 2.42 -24.44
C SER A 193 -2.29 2.07 -23.73
N GLN A 194 -2.91 0.98 -24.16
CA GLN A 194 -4.11 0.45 -23.51
C GLN A 194 -3.94 -1.06 -23.29
N PRO A 195 -3.95 -1.50 -22.03
CA PRO A 195 -4.01 -0.76 -20.77
C PRO A 195 -2.77 0.14 -20.54
N HIS A 196 -2.98 1.30 -19.94
CA HIS A 196 -1.87 2.21 -19.62
C HIS A 196 -1.32 1.96 -18.20
N SER A 197 -0.10 2.41 -17.97
CA SER A 197 0.52 2.49 -16.64
C SER A 197 1.01 3.91 -16.32
N ASN A 198 0.16 4.90 -16.64
CA ASN A 198 0.45 6.29 -16.30
C ASN A 198 0.63 6.42 -14.79
N ALA A 199 1.53 7.31 -14.37
CA ALA A 199 1.85 7.52 -12.97
C ALA A 199 1.95 9.01 -12.63
N TYR A 200 1.74 9.33 -11.35
CA TYR A 200 1.83 10.68 -10.82
C TYR A 200 2.69 10.65 -9.54
N LEU A 201 3.93 11.11 -9.64
CA LEU A 201 4.94 11.05 -8.59
C LEU A 201 6.08 12.02 -8.89
N ASP A 202 6.81 12.42 -7.86
CA ASP A 202 8.01 13.27 -7.96
C ASP A 202 9.21 12.43 -8.41
N LEU A 203 9.69 12.65 -9.64
CA LEU A 203 10.84 11.95 -10.22
C LEU A 203 12.15 12.71 -10.11
N ASN A 204 12.08 14.06 -10.06
CA ASN A 204 13.24 14.93 -10.04
C ASN A 204 13.63 15.41 -8.64
N ASN A 205 12.87 15.01 -7.60
CA ASN A 205 13.04 15.39 -6.20
C ASN A 205 12.89 16.90 -5.94
N ASP A 206 12.01 17.57 -6.68
CA ASP A 206 11.66 18.97 -6.46
C ASP A 206 10.40 19.16 -5.57
N PHE A 207 9.84 18.02 -5.10
CA PHE A 207 8.64 17.93 -4.26
C PHE A 207 7.33 18.36 -4.95
N LEU A 208 7.37 18.48 -6.27
CA LEU A 208 6.20 18.65 -7.11
C LEU A 208 6.02 17.36 -7.95
N ALA A 209 4.87 16.73 -7.87
CA ALA A 209 4.67 15.49 -8.56
C ALA A 209 4.61 15.68 -10.08
N ASP A 210 5.30 14.80 -10.79
CA ASP A 210 5.42 14.74 -12.23
C ASP A 210 4.40 13.76 -12.81
N LEU A 211 4.05 13.94 -14.08
CA LEU A 211 3.16 13.05 -14.80
C LEU A 211 3.96 12.16 -15.76
N VAL A 212 3.81 10.85 -15.60
CA VAL A 212 4.34 9.87 -16.54
C VAL A 212 3.22 9.37 -17.43
N VAL A 213 3.39 9.49 -18.74
CA VAL A 213 2.43 9.00 -19.73
C VAL A 213 3.01 7.82 -20.49
N THR A 214 2.36 6.66 -20.36
CA THR A 214 2.77 5.44 -21.06
C THR A 214 2.22 5.46 -22.48
N THR A 215 3.12 5.52 -23.45
CA THR A 215 2.76 5.43 -24.87
C THR A 215 3.01 4.02 -25.42
N ASN A 216 2.70 3.80 -26.68
CA ASN A 216 2.98 2.53 -27.35
C ASN A 216 4.49 2.30 -27.66
N LYS A 217 5.39 3.24 -27.33
CA LYS A 217 6.83 3.17 -27.64
C LYS A 217 7.74 3.62 -26.50
N SER A 218 7.23 4.47 -25.61
CA SER A 218 8.04 5.17 -24.62
C SER A 218 7.20 5.54 -23.39
N PHE A 219 7.88 5.95 -22.34
CA PHE A 219 7.31 6.70 -21.24
C PHE A 219 7.64 8.18 -21.44
N GLU A 220 6.64 9.03 -21.58
CA GLU A 220 6.83 10.47 -21.62
C GLU A 220 6.87 10.99 -20.19
N ILE A 221 7.87 11.81 -19.87
CA ILE A 221 8.02 12.48 -18.60
C ILE A 221 7.58 13.94 -18.77
N TRP A 222 6.59 14.32 -17.98
CA TRP A 222 6.05 15.67 -17.94
C TRP A 222 6.26 16.21 -16.53
N LEU A 223 7.20 17.13 -16.38
CA LEU A 223 7.52 17.73 -15.08
C LEU A 223 6.38 18.60 -14.57
N GLY A 224 6.15 18.53 -13.28
CA GLY A 224 5.14 19.32 -12.60
C GLY A 224 5.37 20.82 -12.76
N ALA A 225 4.30 21.58 -12.93
CA ALA A 225 4.29 23.01 -13.02
C ALA A 225 3.10 23.59 -12.22
N LYS A 226 3.06 24.88 -12.06
CA LYS A 226 1.94 25.56 -11.37
C LYS A 226 1.29 26.59 -12.28
N PRO A 227 0.15 26.27 -12.91
CA PRO A 227 -0.59 24.99 -12.92
C PRO A 227 -0.08 24.01 -14.00
N GLY A 228 -0.38 22.73 -13.81
CA GLY A 228 -0.27 21.69 -14.83
C GLY A 228 1.12 21.10 -15.00
N PHE A 229 1.49 20.77 -16.22
CA PHE A 229 2.70 20.01 -16.54
C PHE A 229 3.37 20.56 -17.79
N HIS A 230 4.68 20.40 -17.91
CA HIS A 230 5.43 20.65 -19.13
C HIS A 230 6.23 19.41 -19.53
N PHE A 231 6.26 19.13 -20.82
CA PHE A 231 7.02 18.01 -21.37
C PHE A 231 8.52 18.24 -21.18
N ASP A 232 9.22 17.20 -20.70
CA ASP A 232 10.67 17.24 -20.52
C ASP A 232 11.37 16.29 -21.50
N HIS A 233 11.19 14.97 -21.33
CA HIS A 233 11.85 13.98 -22.18
C HIS A 233 11.02 12.69 -22.31
N GLU A 234 11.53 11.77 -23.15
CA GLU A 234 10.99 10.42 -23.31
C GLU A 234 12.00 9.37 -22.88
N ILE A 235 11.53 8.38 -22.13
CA ILE A 235 12.27 7.15 -21.83
C ILE A 235 11.79 6.09 -22.81
N TRP A 236 12.57 5.80 -23.84
CA TRP A 236 12.23 4.77 -24.81
C TRP A 236 12.25 3.39 -24.16
N PHE A 237 11.38 2.50 -24.63
CA PHE A 237 11.41 1.12 -24.18
C PHE A 237 12.77 0.49 -24.43
N PRO A 238 13.17 -0.57 -23.69
CA PRO A 238 14.45 -1.24 -23.86
C PRO A 238 14.75 -1.52 -25.34
N TYR A 239 16.04 -1.40 -25.73
CA TYR A 239 16.48 -1.51 -27.14
C TYR A 239 16.01 -2.80 -27.82
N ASP A 240 16.03 -3.91 -27.09
CA ASP A 240 15.61 -5.23 -27.57
C ASP A 240 14.12 -5.26 -27.99
N ILE A 241 13.33 -4.34 -27.46
CA ILE A 241 11.91 -4.18 -27.79
C ILE A 241 11.71 -3.14 -28.88
N SER A 242 12.34 -1.98 -28.73
CA SER A 242 12.13 -0.83 -29.62
C SER A 242 12.78 -0.99 -30.99
N SER A 243 13.85 -1.77 -31.11
CA SER A 243 14.58 -2.04 -32.34
C SER A 243 14.00 -3.22 -33.15
N ASP A 244 13.32 -4.16 -32.50
CA ASP A 244 12.71 -5.31 -33.16
C ASP A 244 11.35 -4.95 -33.74
N LYS A 245 11.28 -4.77 -35.06
CA LYS A 245 10.03 -4.54 -35.79
C LYS A 245 9.02 -5.68 -35.65
N ASN A 246 9.45 -6.85 -35.19
CA ASN A 246 8.67 -8.06 -35.01
C ASN A 246 8.52 -8.44 -33.52
N PHE A 247 8.75 -7.51 -32.60
CA PHE A 247 8.54 -7.80 -31.19
C PHE A 247 7.10 -8.24 -30.96
N ASN A 248 6.93 -9.50 -30.63
CA ASN A 248 5.65 -10.14 -30.34
C ASN A 248 5.47 -10.44 -28.85
N GLY A 249 6.18 -9.73 -27.99
CA GLY A 249 6.10 -9.91 -26.54
C GLY A 249 4.93 -9.16 -25.90
N VAL A 250 4.84 -9.27 -24.58
CA VAL A 250 3.82 -8.62 -23.76
C VAL A 250 4.51 -7.68 -22.77
N LEU A 251 4.07 -6.43 -22.75
CA LEU A 251 4.49 -5.42 -21.76
C LEU A 251 3.45 -5.38 -20.65
N GLY A 252 3.91 -5.37 -19.39
CA GLY A 252 3.07 -5.18 -18.23
C GLY A 252 2.98 -3.73 -17.79
N GLN A 253 2.32 -3.50 -16.65
CA GLN A 253 2.26 -2.19 -16.03
C GLN A 253 3.58 -1.85 -15.35
N SER A 254 4.04 -0.62 -15.53
CA SER A 254 5.19 -0.08 -14.81
C SER A 254 4.88 0.15 -13.34
N LEU A 255 5.91 -0.02 -12.50
CA LEU A 255 5.87 0.24 -11.07
C LEU A 255 7.08 1.10 -10.68
N TYR A 256 6.90 2.05 -9.78
CA TYR A 256 7.95 2.96 -9.33
C TYR A 256 8.29 2.66 -7.86
N LEU A 257 9.54 2.28 -7.60
CA LEU A 257 10.04 1.95 -6.26
C LEU A 257 11.52 2.34 -6.13
N ASP A 258 11.95 2.73 -4.94
CA ASP A 258 13.37 2.85 -4.59
C ASP A 258 13.89 1.49 -4.12
N ILE A 259 14.25 0.62 -5.07
CA ILE A 259 14.67 -0.76 -4.76
C ILE A 259 16.10 -0.88 -4.20
N GLU A 260 16.90 0.18 -4.32
CA GLU A 260 18.29 0.21 -3.87
C GLU A 260 18.52 1.12 -2.65
N LEU A 261 17.46 1.78 -2.15
CA LEU A 261 17.50 2.76 -1.07
C LEU A 261 18.50 3.89 -1.32
N THR A 262 18.46 4.40 -2.53
CA THR A 262 19.33 5.51 -2.99
C THR A 262 18.65 6.88 -2.85
N GLY A 263 17.36 6.92 -2.48
CA GLY A 263 16.55 8.12 -2.50
C GLY A 263 16.11 8.54 -3.90
N LYS A 264 16.09 7.60 -4.85
CA LYS A 264 15.59 7.80 -6.22
C LYS A 264 14.62 6.70 -6.60
N MET A 265 13.52 7.08 -7.22
CA MET A 265 12.53 6.13 -7.73
C MET A 265 13.04 5.48 -9.01
N ALA A 266 13.13 4.16 -9.03
CA ALA A 266 13.40 3.38 -10.23
C ALA A 266 12.10 2.92 -10.88
N LEU A 267 12.07 2.92 -12.21
CA LEU A 267 10.97 2.38 -13.00
C LEU A 267 11.18 0.88 -13.22
N LEU A 268 10.27 0.05 -12.71
CA LEU A 268 10.23 -1.39 -12.96
C LEU A 268 9.22 -1.71 -14.05
N LEU A 269 9.62 -2.51 -15.04
CA LEU A 269 8.77 -2.93 -16.15
C LEU A 269 8.78 -4.46 -16.27
N PRO A 270 7.71 -5.16 -15.88
CA PRO A 270 7.58 -6.58 -16.15
C PRO A 270 7.27 -6.80 -17.63
N LEU A 271 7.93 -7.73 -18.26
CA LEU A 271 7.70 -8.04 -19.67
C LEU A 271 7.97 -9.50 -20.00
N CYS A 272 7.37 -9.93 -21.10
CA CYS A 272 7.64 -11.21 -21.74
C CYS A 272 8.23 -10.95 -23.14
N PHE A 273 9.28 -11.64 -23.52
CA PHE A 273 9.85 -11.56 -24.87
C PHE A 273 9.04 -12.37 -25.90
N ASP A 274 8.14 -13.24 -25.45
CA ASP A 274 7.26 -14.06 -26.28
C ASP A 274 5.80 -13.96 -25.83
N ILE A 275 4.85 -14.19 -26.74
CA ILE A 275 3.40 -14.14 -26.47
C ILE A 275 2.99 -15.15 -25.39
N ALA A 276 3.68 -16.28 -25.33
CA ALA A 276 3.39 -17.33 -24.36
C ALA A 276 3.96 -17.04 -22.95
N CYS A 277 4.69 -15.95 -22.78
CA CYS A 277 5.37 -15.59 -21.54
C CYS A 277 6.28 -16.70 -20.98
N THR A 278 6.89 -17.49 -21.85
CA THR A 278 7.87 -18.49 -21.43
C THR A 278 9.24 -17.87 -21.14
N ASN A 279 9.51 -16.71 -21.73
CA ASN A 279 10.70 -15.89 -21.48
C ASN A 279 10.25 -14.57 -20.83
N SER A 280 10.09 -14.60 -19.52
CA SER A 280 9.66 -13.46 -18.70
C SER A 280 10.84 -12.81 -18.01
N THR A 281 10.78 -11.49 -17.81
CA THR A 281 11.80 -10.75 -17.05
C THR A 281 11.21 -9.48 -16.42
N ILE A 282 11.97 -8.87 -15.51
CA ILE A 282 11.72 -7.53 -14.99
C ILE A 282 12.88 -6.65 -15.40
N MET A 283 12.58 -5.59 -16.14
CA MET A 283 13.54 -4.55 -16.48
C MET A 283 13.44 -3.41 -15.48
N MET A 284 14.56 -2.82 -15.14
CA MET A 284 14.66 -1.62 -14.30
C MET A 284 15.27 -0.49 -15.12
N HIS A 285 14.72 0.70 -14.98
CA HIS A 285 15.32 1.94 -15.48
C HIS A 285 15.58 2.90 -14.33
N SER A 286 16.83 3.33 -14.20
CA SER A 286 17.25 4.43 -13.33
C SER A 286 17.93 5.52 -14.17
N ASP A 287 19.12 5.28 -14.65
CA ASP A 287 19.89 6.04 -15.65
C ASP A 287 19.97 5.32 -17.00
N ALA A 288 19.83 4.00 -16.98
CA ALA A 288 19.76 3.12 -18.15
C ALA A 288 18.84 1.93 -17.85
N TRP A 289 18.53 1.14 -18.89
CA TRP A 289 17.78 -0.10 -18.73
C TRP A 289 18.68 -1.25 -18.29
N TYR A 290 18.30 -1.90 -17.20
CA TYR A 290 18.95 -3.09 -16.64
C TYR A 290 17.96 -4.25 -16.59
N ASN A 291 18.41 -5.45 -16.99
CA ASN A 291 17.65 -6.68 -16.79
C ASN A 291 17.96 -7.25 -15.40
N LEU A 292 16.98 -7.35 -14.53
CA LEU A 292 17.17 -7.82 -13.16
C LEU A 292 17.40 -9.34 -13.05
N GLN A 293 17.39 -10.08 -14.17
CA GLN A 293 17.75 -11.50 -14.28
C GLN A 293 17.03 -12.39 -13.25
N VAL A 294 15.73 -12.17 -13.08
CA VAL A 294 14.89 -12.97 -12.17
C VAL A 294 14.87 -14.43 -12.64
N ASN A 295 15.12 -15.37 -11.73
CA ASN A 295 15.04 -16.79 -12.05
C ASN A 295 13.63 -17.32 -11.89
N PHE A 296 12.96 -17.59 -13.01
CA PHE A 296 11.60 -18.13 -13.06
C PHE A 296 11.54 -19.67 -13.01
N ARG A 297 12.59 -20.36 -12.56
CA ARG A 297 12.58 -21.80 -12.34
C ARG A 297 12.43 -22.13 -10.87
N ASP A 298 11.48 -23.01 -10.56
CA ASP A 298 11.30 -23.49 -9.19
C ASP A 298 12.28 -24.63 -8.81
N GLY A 299 12.16 -25.14 -7.58
CA GLY A 299 13.03 -26.20 -7.07
C GLY A 299 12.90 -27.53 -7.82
N ASP A 300 11.78 -27.77 -8.49
CA ASP A 300 11.51 -28.93 -9.33
C ASP A 300 11.90 -28.69 -10.80
N ASN A 301 12.60 -27.59 -11.08
CA ASN A 301 13.03 -27.15 -12.40
C ASN A 301 11.88 -26.87 -13.38
N VAL A 302 10.67 -26.64 -12.88
CA VAL A 302 9.53 -26.17 -13.68
C VAL A 302 9.74 -24.72 -14.02
N LEU A 303 9.55 -24.36 -15.29
CA LEU A 303 9.62 -22.97 -15.74
C LEU A 303 8.26 -22.30 -15.53
N TRP A 304 8.31 -21.12 -14.95
CA TRP A 304 7.18 -20.22 -14.75
C TRP A 304 7.37 -18.95 -15.59
N GLY A 305 6.30 -18.20 -15.76
CA GLY A 305 6.33 -16.91 -16.43
C GLY A 305 5.13 -16.07 -15.97
N PHE A 306 5.06 -14.83 -16.41
CA PHE A 306 3.91 -13.99 -16.11
C PHE A 306 2.64 -14.56 -16.74
N VAL A 307 1.48 -14.25 -16.15
CA VAL A 307 0.19 -14.64 -16.71
C VAL A 307 -0.04 -13.86 -17.99
N ILE A 308 -0.35 -14.58 -19.06
CA ILE A 308 -0.67 -13.97 -20.36
C ILE A 308 -2.01 -13.25 -20.22
N PRO A 309 -2.14 -12.00 -20.68
CA PRO A 309 -3.42 -11.34 -20.78
C PRO A 309 -4.41 -12.18 -21.59
N ASP A 310 -5.55 -12.52 -21.03
CA ASP A 310 -6.53 -13.43 -21.63
C ASP A 310 -7.80 -12.71 -22.16
N GLY A 311 -7.76 -11.38 -22.20
CA GLY A 311 -8.87 -10.53 -22.59
C GLY A 311 -9.93 -10.35 -21.48
N HIS A 312 -9.74 -10.95 -20.30
CA HIS A 312 -10.51 -10.60 -19.12
C HIS A 312 -10.03 -9.26 -18.56
N ARG A 313 -10.92 -8.31 -18.40
CA ARG A 313 -10.61 -6.91 -18.07
C ARG A 313 -9.77 -6.71 -16.83
N TYR A 314 -9.93 -7.57 -15.82
CA TYR A 314 -9.25 -7.44 -14.54
C TYR A 314 -7.90 -8.17 -14.49
N THR A 315 -7.60 -8.95 -15.52
CA THR A 315 -6.35 -9.70 -15.72
C THR A 315 -5.69 -9.38 -17.06
N ASP A 316 -6.11 -8.28 -17.70
CA ASP A 316 -5.71 -7.91 -19.06
C ASP A 316 -4.31 -7.27 -19.14
N THR A 317 -3.57 -7.32 -18.03
CA THR A 317 -2.20 -6.81 -17.97
C THR A 317 -1.39 -7.52 -16.89
N ILE A 318 -0.09 -7.61 -17.11
CA ILE A 318 0.86 -8.07 -16.10
C ILE A 318 1.06 -6.96 -15.07
N THR A 319 0.86 -7.25 -13.79
CA THR A 319 1.01 -6.29 -12.72
C THR A 319 1.98 -6.77 -11.65
N LEU A 320 2.81 -5.86 -11.15
CA LEU A 320 3.61 -6.04 -9.94
C LEU A 320 3.00 -5.19 -8.81
N ARG A 321 3.08 -5.68 -7.59
CA ARG A 321 2.67 -4.93 -6.38
C ARG A 321 3.85 -4.80 -5.45
N GLY A 322 4.22 -3.57 -5.10
CA GLY A 322 5.37 -3.29 -4.24
C GLY A 322 4.99 -3.17 -2.77
N GLY A 323 5.89 -3.63 -1.89
CA GLY A 323 5.77 -3.47 -0.45
C GLY A 323 6.91 -4.20 0.27
N ASP A 324 7.36 -3.68 1.39
CA ASP A 324 8.42 -4.30 2.21
C ASP A 324 7.79 -5.40 3.08
N PHE A 325 7.78 -6.63 2.57
CA PHE A 325 7.11 -7.76 3.21
C PHE A 325 7.92 -8.34 4.39
N ASN A 326 9.24 -8.33 4.27
CA ASN A 326 10.14 -8.87 5.29
C ASN A 326 10.67 -7.80 6.28
N MET A 327 10.24 -6.54 6.10
CA MET A 327 10.57 -5.39 6.95
C MET A 327 12.08 -5.08 7.03
N ASP A 328 12.85 -5.43 5.98
CA ASP A 328 14.29 -5.15 5.93
C ASP A 328 14.63 -3.75 5.37
N GLY A 329 13.62 -3.03 4.92
CA GLY A 329 13.68 -1.70 4.33
C GLY A 329 13.71 -1.71 2.81
N TYR A 330 14.01 -2.84 2.17
CA TYR A 330 14.00 -2.96 0.72
C TYR A 330 12.63 -3.45 0.23
N PRO A 331 11.98 -2.75 -0.69
CA PRO A 331 10.65 -3.16 -1.14
C PRO A 331 10.71 -4.48 -1.93
N ASP A 332 9.83 -5.40 -1.56
CA ASP A 332 9.57 -6.66 -2.23
C ASP A 332 8.42 -6.52 -3.23
N LEU A 333 8.20 -7.55 -4.04
CA LEU A 333 7.13 -7.56 -5.04
C LEU A 333 6.20 -8.77 -4.85
N LEU A 334 4.91 -8.57 -5.16
CA LEU A 334 3.96 -9.64 -5.45
C LEU A 334 3.73 -9.73 -6.96
N ALA A 335 3.79 -10.93 -7.49
CA ALA A 335 3.49 -11.21 -8.89
C ALA A 335 2.68 -12.50 -9.04
N THR A 336 1.77 -12.51 -10.02
CA THR A 336 1.02 -13.72 -10.39
C THR A 336 1.71 -14.38 -11.57
N LEU A 337 2.09 -15.63 -11.39
CA LEU A 337 2.84 -16.43 -12.36
C LEU A 337 2.04 -17.65 -12.80
N ARG A 338 2.31 -18.11 -14.03
CA ARG A 338 1.75 -19.31 -14.64
C ARG A 338 2.86 -20.29 -14.94
N SER A 339 2.66 -21.58 -14.61
CA SER A 339 3.58 -22.63 -15.02
C SER A 339 3.50 -22.82 -16.54
N THR A 340 4.62 -23.08 -17.19
CA THR A 340 4.64 -23.33 -18.65
C THR A 340 3.89 -24.61 -19.05
N SER A 341 3.65 -25.52 -18.11
CA SER A 341 2.71 -26.64 -18.30
C SER A 341 1.25 -26.19 -18.44
N GLY A 342 0.96 -24.91 -18.14
CA GLY A 342 -0.36 -24.27 -18.27
C GLY A 342 -1.40 -24.71 -17.24
N LYS A 343 -1.01 -25.55 -16.28
CA LYS A 343 -1.94 -26.17 -15.31
C LYS A 343 -2.09 -25.40 -14.00
N GLN A 344 -1.18 -24.49 -13.71
CA GLN A 344 -1.15 -23.80 -12.43
C GLN A 344 -0.91 -22.29 -12.64
N ILE A 345 -1.73 -21.49 -11.98
CA ILE A 345 -1.57 -20.03 -11.86
C ILE A 345 -1.53 -19.72 -10.37
N ARG A 346 -0.46 -19.09 -9.89
CA ARG A 346 -0.27 -18.76 -8.48
C ARG A 346 0.41 -17.41 -8.33
N SER A 347 0.13 -16.74 -7.22
CA SER A 347 0.88 -15.55 -6.83
C SER A 347 2.05 -15.92 -5.94
N TYR A 348 3.16 -15.21 -6.14
CA TYR A 348 4.41 -15.41 -5.44
C TYR A 348 4.97 -14.11 -4.91
N LEU A 349 5.71 -14.22 -3.82
CA LEU A 349 6.56 -13.17 -3.31
C LEU A 349 7.91 -13.21 -4.04
N LEU A 350 8.34 -12.07 -4.55
CA LEU A 350 9.67 -11.82 -5.10
C LEU A 350 10.42 -10.96 -4.10
N GLU A 351 11.31 -11.58 -3.34
CA GLU A 351 12.11 -10.89 -2.33
C GLU A 351 13.25 -10.11 -2.98
N ASN A 352 13.43 -8.87 -2.54
CA ASN A 352 14.53 -8.01 -2.96
C ASN A 352 15.80 -8.39 -2.21
N VAL A 353 16.79 -8.94 -2.93
CA VAL A 353 18.04 -9.44 -2.35
C VAL A 353 19.26 -8.73 -2.95
N ALA A 354 20.35 -8.71 -2.20
CA ALA A 354 21.61 -8.17 -2.69
C ALA A 354 22.14 -8.93 -3.91
N CYS A 355 22.82 -8.22 -4.82
CA CYS A 355 23.43 -8.79 -6.00
C CYS A 355 24.88 -8.33 -6.14
N ASP A 356 25.82 -9.14 -5.66
CA ASP A 356 27.26 -8.82 -5.72
C ASP A 356 27.86 -8.97 -7.13
N SER A 357 27.22 -9.75 -8.01
CA SER A 357 27.68 -10.02 -9.37
C SER A 357 27.05 -9.13 -10.45
N CYS A 358 26.12 -8.26 -10.07
CA CYS A 358 25.42 -7.38 -10.99
C CYS A 358 26.26 -6.16 -11.38
N VAL A 359 26.11 -5.70 -12.62
CA VAL A 359 26.85 -4.53 -13.14
C VAL A 359 25.86 -3.39 -13.34
N GLY A 360 26.09 -2.28 -12.67
CA GLY A 360 25.23 -1.08 -12.76
C GLY A 360 24.03 -1.07 -11.81
N TYR A 361 23.82 -2.12 -11.04
CA TYR A 361 22.79 -2.20 -9.99
C TYR A 361 23.23 -3.17 -8.88
N THR A 362 22.67 -3.01 -7.68
CA THR A 362 23.11 -3.73 -6.46
C THR A 362 22.07 -4.71 -5.92
N ARG A 363 20.86 -4.68 -6.46
CA ARG A 363 19.72 -5.47 -5.95
C ARG A 363 19.03 -6.21 -7.09
N LYS A 364 18.53 -7.42 -6.81
CA LYS A 364 17.73 -8.25 -7.71
C LYS A 364 16.55 -8.86 -6.97
N PHE A 365 15.61 -9.48 -7.70
CA PHE A 365 14.49 -10.18 -7.10
C PHE A 365 14.67 -11.69 -7.18
N GLU A 366 14.37 -12.38 -6.08
CA GLU A 366 14.31 -13.84 -5.99
C GLU A 366 12.90 -14.31 -5.65
N ILE A 367 12.37 -15.27 -6.43
CA ILE A 367 11.05 -15.82 -6.20
C ILE A 367 11.08 -16.75 -5.01
N LYS A 368 10.30 -16.44 -3.97
CA LYS A 368 10.13 -17.29 -2.77
C LYS A 368 8.98 -18.25 -2.98
N TRP A 369 9.27 -19.37 -3.60
CA TRP A 369 8.30 -20.38 -4.04
C TRP A 369 7.40 -20.94 -2.93
N GLN A 370 7.82 -20.85 -1.67
CA GLN A 370 7.10 -21.39 -0.52
C GLN A 370 6.48 -20.32 0.40
N ALA A 371 6.75 -19.02 0.17
CA ALA A 371 6.28 -17.97 1.07
C ALA A 371 4.75 -17.89 1.15
N LEU A 372 4.08 -17.98 0.01
CA LEU A 372 2.62 -17.92 -0.14
C LEU A 372 2.00 -19.30 -0.47
N ASN A 373 2.77 -20.41 -0.41
CA ASN A 373 2.31 -21.76 -0.69
C ASN A 373 1.86 -22.43 0.62
N PRO A 374 0.74 -23.19 0.67
CA PRO A 374 0.06 -23.91 -0.44
C PRO A 374 -1.30 -23.31 -0.83
N PHE A 375 -1.50 -22.01 -0.79
CA PHE A 375 -2.80 -21.47 -0.49
C PHE A 375 -3.83 -21.58 -1.61
N TYR A 376 -3.52 -21.41 -2.89
CA TYR A 376 -4.52 -21.59 -3.95
C TYR A 376 -3.90 -21.79 -5.33
N ASN A 377 -4.43 -22.74 -6.09
CA ASN A 377 -4.32 -22.76 -7.54
C ASN A 377 -5.33 -21.77 -8.12
N GLU A 378 -5.00 -21.17 -9.27
CA GLU A 378 -5.85 -20.21 -9.99
C GLU A 378 -6.04 -18.86 -9.27
N THR A 379 -4.99 -18.39 -8.60
CA THR A 379 -4.94 -17.02 -8.08
C THR A 379 -4.84 -16.05 -9.25
N THR A 380 -5.73 -15.06 -9.31
CA THR A 380 -5.72 -14.01 -10.35
C THR A 380 -4.99 -12.76 -9.89
N MET A 381 -4.94 -12.52 -8.58
CA MET A 381 -4.39 -11.30 -8.00
C MET A 381 -3.87 -11.56 -6.59
N ALA A 382 -2.76 -10.91 -6.23
CA ALA A 382 -2.28 -10.80 -4.86
C ALA A 382 -1.99 -9.34 -4.55
N VAL A 383 -2.33 -8.89 -3.35
CA VAL A 383 -2.20 -7.49 -2.93
C VAL A 383 -1.74 -7.44 -1.49
N PHE A 384 -0.85 -6.50 -1.18
CA PHE A 384 -0.46 -6.20 0.19
C PHE A 384 -1.55 -5.44 0.93
N TYR A 385 -1.70 -5.77 2.22
CA TYR A 385 -2.61 -5.08 3.14
C TYR A 385 -2.17 -5.32 4.58
N ASP A 386 -2.39 -4.37 5.48
CA ASP A 386 -2.07 -4.49 6.91
C ASP A 386 -3.39 -4.63 7.70
N PHE A 387 -3.81 -5.90 8.00
CA PHE A 387 -5.08 -6.17 8.68
C PHE A 387 -5.10 -5.76 10.14
N TYR A 388 -3.97 -5.82 10.81
CA TYR A 388 -3.86 -5.60 12.25
C TYR A 388 -3.33 -4.22 12.61
N GLN A 389 -3.03 -3.39 11.61
CA GLN A 389 -2.43 -2.06 11.77
C GLN A 389 -1.13 -2.10 12.60
N ASP A 390 -0.41 -3.21 12.49
CA ASP A 390 0.84 -3.45 13.18
C ASP A 390 2.07 -3.11 12.33
N GLY A 391 1.84 -2.54 11.15
CA GLY A 391 2.87 -2.13 10.19
C GLY A 391 3.45 -3.28 9.36
N ILE A 392 3.08 -4.52 9.66
CA ILE A 392 3.50 -5.70 8.91
C ILE A 392 2.53 -5.91 7.75
N LEU A 393 3.07 -6.03 6.54
CA LEU A 393 2.26 -6.25 5.35
C LEU A 393 1.80 -7.71 5.28
N ASP A 394 0.50 -7.90 5.32
CA ASP A 394 -0.24 -9.13 5.05
C ASP A 394 -0.60 -9.23 3.57
N VAL A 395 -1.27 -10.30 3.14
CA VAL A 395 -1.63 -10.52 1.73
C VAL A 395 -3.11 -10.85 1.57
N ILE A 396 -3.77 -10.15 0.66
CA ILE A 396 -5.08 -10.54 0.11
C ILE A 396 -4.82 -11.29 -1.20
N LEU A 397 -5.36 -12.49 -1.32
CA LEU A 397 -5.37 -13.27 -2.56
C LEU A 397 -6.78 -13.27 -3.16
N VAL A 398 -6.84 -13.13 -4.48
CA VAL A 398 -8.08 -13.25 -5.24
C VAL A 398 -8.00 -14.46 -6.15
N GLN A 399 -9.01 -15.31 -6.08
CA GLN A 399 -9.19 -16.48 -6.91
C GLN A 399 -10.41 -16.32 -7.80
N MET A 400 -10.31 -16.74 -9.05
CA MET A 400 -11.44 -16.76 -9.97
C MET A 400 -11.95 -18.20 -10.15
N ASP A 401 -13.21 -18.41 -9.84
CA ASP A 401 -13.91 -19.63 -10.21
C ASP A 401 -14.42 -19.50 -11.66
N LYS A 402 -13.72 -20.13 -12.59
CA LYS A 402 -14.04 -20.08 -14.03
C LYS A 402 -15.39 -20.73 -14.38
N SER A 403 -15.88 -21.63 -13.53
CA SER A 403 -17.14 -22.36 -13.79
C SER A 403 -18.37 -21.46 -13.65
N ILE A 404 -18.32 -20.51 -12.71
CA ILE A 404 -19.40 -19.58 -12.39
C ILE A 404 -19.03 -18.11 -12.63
N ASN A 405 -17.82 -17.87 -13.13
CA ASN A 405 -17.26 -16.54 -13.40
C ASN A 405 -17.36 -15.61 -12.18
N ARG A 406 -16.95 -16.09 -11.01
CA ARG A 406 -16.95 -15.33 -9.74
C ARG A 406 -15.58 -15.25 -9.13
N TYR A 407 -15.33 -14.11 -8.48
CA TYR A 407 -14.11 -13.86 -7.71
C TYR A 407 -14.34 -14.13 -6.24
N TYR A 408 -13.34 -14.72 -5.58
CA TYR A 408 -13.31 -14.98 -4.15
C TYR A 408 -12.04 -14.42 -3.55
N THR A 409 -12.18 -13.78 -2.40
CA THR A 409 -11.06 -13.25 -1.64
C THR A 409 -10.68 -14.16 -0.49
N ALA A 410 -9.38 -14.22 -0.23
CA ALA A 410 -8.81 -14.87 0.94
C ALA A 410 -7.73 -13.98 1.55
N ALA A 411 -7.60 -14.02 2.87
CA ALA A 411 -6.65 -13.23 3.63
C ALA A 411 -5.62 -14.12 4.31
N PHE A 412 -4.36 -13.72 4.21
CA PHE A 412 -3.23 -14.42 4.79
C PHE A 412 -2.40 -13.48 5.64
N LYS A 413 -2.21 -13.86 6.90
CA LYS A 413 -1.34 -13.14 7.80
C LYS A 413 0.11 -13.49 7.52
N ASN A 414 0.92 -12.46 7.42
CA ASN A 414 2.37 -12.58 7.46
C ASN A 414 2.78 -12.99 8.89
N SER A 415 3.30 -14.21 9.02
CA SER A 415 3.74 -14.74 10.31
C SER A 415 5.25 -14.57 10.47
N LEU A 416 5.77 -13.41 10.09
CA LEU A 416 7.15 -13.05 10.42
C LEU A 416 7.28 -12.92 11.94
N ASP A 417 8.12 -13.74 12.50
CA ASP A 417 8.44 -13.74 13.93
C ASP A 417 9.62 -12.78 14.20
N TYR A 418 9.61 -11.62 13.51
CA TYR A 418 10.67 -10.64 13.61
C TYR A 418 10.26 -9.48 14.50
N ASP A 419 11.18 -9.12 15.36
CA ASP A 419 11.20 -7.86 16.08
C ASP A 419 11.73 -6.75 15.15
N ALA A 420 11.13 -6.65 13.97
CA ALA A 420 11.48 -5.64 12.99
C ALA A 420 10.74 -4.34 13.30
N ASN A 421 11.43 -3.24 13.15
CA ASN A 421 10.88 -1.91 13.32
C ASN A 421 10.36 -1.36 11.98
N PHE A 422 9.42 -0.43 12.04
CA PHE A 422 8.85 0.23 10.88
C PHE A 422 8.51 1.70 11.14
N VAL A 423 8.28 2.43 10.07
CA VAL A 423 7.56 3.71 10.08
C VAL A 423 6.50 3.69 9.00
N LYS A 424 5.25 3.93 9.38
CA LYS A 424 4.10 4.05 8.48
C LYS A 424 3.75 5.52 8.33
N VAL A 425 3.66 6.00 7.10
CA VAL A 425 3.42 7.42 6.81
C VAL A 425 2.22 7.57 5.89
N MET A 426 1.27 8.40 6.30
CA MET A 426 0.07 8.74 5.54
C MET A 426 0.01 10.25 5.36
N VAL A 427 -0.14 10.73 4.14
CA VAL A 427 -0.28 12.16 3.82
C VAL A 427 -1.72 12.44 3.43
N LEU A 428 -2.36 13.36 4.14
CA LEU A 428 -3.75 13.75 3.92
C LEU A 428 -3.83 15.17 3.37
N THR A 429 -4.95 15.55 2.75
CA THR A 429 -5.16 16.88 2.17
C THR A 429 -5.10 18.02 3.20
N GLY A 430 -5.31 17.72 4.47
CA GLY A 430 -5.31 18.71 5.54
C GLY A 430 -6.52 19.63 5.56
N ARG A 431 -7.49 19.41 4.70
CA ARG A 431 -8.76 20.13 4.71
C ARG A 431 -9.55 19.81 5.97
N ASN A 432 -10.39 20.70 6.43
CA ASN A 432 -11.18 20.54 7.65
C ASN A 432 -12.61 21.03 7.42
N ASN A 433 -13.56 20.25 7.87
CA ASN A 433 -14.97 20.59 7.85
C ASN A 433 -15.48 20.76 9.28
N SER A 434 -16.18 21.89 9.55
CA SER A 434 -16.73 22.19 10.88
C SER A 434 -17.82 21.21 11.34
N MET A 435 -18.45 20.53 10.40
CA MET A 435 -19.48 19.52 10.65
C MET A 435 -18.91 18.14 11.03
N TYR A 436 -17.58 17.97 10.98
CA TYR A 436 -16.91 16.71 11.21
C TYR A 436 -15.86 16.83 12.33
N PRO A 437 -15.76 15.89 13.25
CA PRO A 437 -16.44 14.60 13.39
C PRO A 437 -17.57 14.64 14.40
N ILE A 438 -18.63 13.88 14.13
CA ILE A 438 -19.83 13.80 14.99
C ILE A 438 -19.63 12.83 16.15
N SER A 439 -18.75 11.84 16.04
CA SER A 439 -18.54 10.80 17.05
C SER A 439 -17.06 10.57 17.34
N PRO A 440 -16.69 10.08 18.55
CA PRO A 440 -15.31 9.69 18.83
C PRO A 440 -14.90 8.51 17.94
N GLY A 441 -13.63 8.50 17.51
CA GLY A 441 -13.04 7.38 16.79
C GLY A 441 -12.90 6.12 17.64
N SER A 442 -12.54 4.99 17.01
CA SER A 442 -12.37 3.69 17.65
C SER A 442 -11.35 3.68 18.81
N LEU A 443 -10.34 4.53 18.75
CA LEU A 443 -9.35 4.70 19.80
C LEU A 443 -9.76 5.67 20.93
N GLY A 444 -11.04 6.03 21.04
CA GLY A 444 -11.57 6.94 22.05
C GLY A 444 -11.13 8.39 21.89
N LYS A 445 -10.39 8.72 20.84
CA LYS A 445 -10.02 10.09 20.47
C LYS A 445 -11.15 10.73 19.68
N LYS A 446 -11.29 12.04 19.78
CA LYS A 446 -12.17 12.78 18.88
C LYS A 446 -11.69 12.54 17.46
N LYS A 447 -12.52 11.97 16.59
CA LYS A 447 -12.27 11.97 15.15
C LYS A 447 -12.04 13.41 14.73
N ARG A 448 -10.85 13.67 14.23
CA ARG A 448 -10.57 14.89 13.48
C ARG A 448 -10.32 14.45 12.07
N THR A 449 -11.17 14.86 11.16
CA THR A 449 -10.82 14.73 9.76
C THR A 449 -9.71 15.71 9.44
N TYR A 450 -8.73 15.21 8.76
CA TYR A 450 -7.70 16.02 8.11
C TYR A 450 -7.76 15.84 6.60
N GLY A 451 -8.94 15.55 6.08
CA GLY A 451 -9.18 15.29 4.66
C GLY A 451 -8.95 13.83 4.28
N THR A 452 -8.79 13.59 3.00
CA THR A 452 -8.56 12.29 2.38
C THR A 452 -7.10 12.15 1.95
N ASN A 453 -6.73 10.96 1.50
CA ASN A 453 -5.39 10.70 0.97
C ASN A 453 -5.13 11.55 -0.28
N LEU A 454 -3.99 12.23 -0.31
CA LEU A 454 -3.55 13.03 -1.44
C LEU A 454 -2.72 12.17 -2.40
N PRO A 455 -2.99 12.17 -3.71
CA PRO A 455 -2.11 11.55 -4.69
C PRO A 455 -0.84 12.38 -4.90
N GLY A 456 0.31 11.71 -5.08
CA GLY A 456 1.55 12.32 -5.50
C GLY A 456 2.54 12.81 -4.44
N PRO A 457 2.23 12.90 -3.12
CA PRO A 457 3.24 13.29 -2.14
C PRO A 457 4.49 12.43 -2.20
N SER A 458 5.63 13.07 -2.07
CA SER A 458 6.94 12.45 -1.92
C SER A 458 7.26 12.26 -0.43
N ILE A 459 7.65 11.07 -0.04
CA ILE A 459 7.93 10.68 1.35
C ILE A 459 9.33 10.09 1.38
N ALA A 460 10.26 10.78 2.04
CA ALA A 460 11.63 10.31 2.16
C ALA A 460 12.04 10.21 3.64
N TYR A 461 12.80 9.17 3.98
CA TYR A 461 13.42 9.08 5.29
C TYR A 461 14.93 8.89 5.19
N ARG A 462 15.62 9.32 6.24
CA ARG A 462 17.04 9.10 6.44
C ARG A 462 17.24 8.48 7.82
N THR A 463 18.05 7.43 7.88
CA THR A 463 18.45 6.78 9.14
C THR A 463 19.89 6.29 9.05
N THR A 464 20.47 5.97 10.20
CA THR A 464 21.79 5.39 10.31
C THR A 464 21.66 3.94 10.74
N THR A 465 22.21 3.01 9.96
CA THR A 465 22.21 1.59 10.25
C THR A 465 23.08 1.26 11.47
N GLN A 466 22.99 0.01 11.97
CA GLN A 466 23.83 -0.44 13.09
C GLN A 466 25.34 -0.36 12.79
N ASP A 467 25.70 -0.51 11.53
CA ASP A 467 27.10 -0.41 11.04
C ASP A 467 27.58 1.04 10.89
N GLY A 468 26.71 2.03 11.17
CA GLY A 468 27.01 3.44 11.04
C GLY A 468 26.89 3.97 9.60
N SER A 469 26.44 3.17 8.64
CA SER A 469 26.21 3.63 7.27
C SER A 469 24.87 4.37 7.15
N PRO A 470 24.79 5.47 6.39
CA PRO A 470 23.55 6.16 6.13
C PRO A 470 22.65 5.33 5.20
N ARG A 471 21.36 5.30 5.49
CA ARG A 471 20.32 4.73 4.64
C ARG A 471 19.29 5.82 4.33
N ASN A 472 19.02 5.99 3.05
CA ASN A 472 18.00 6.91 2.56
C ASN A 472 17.01 6.12 1.72
N ALA A 473 15.73 6.35 1.91
CA ALA A 473 14.72 5.79 1.04
C ALA A 473 13.66 6.83 0.71
N ILE A 474 13.06 6.69 -0.45
CA ILE A 474 11.95 7.51 -0.93
C ILE A 474 10.82 6.62 -1.40
N ALA A 475 9.61 7.08 -1.21
CA ALA A 475 8.42 6.50 -1.78
C ALA A 475 7.42 7.60 -2.16
N ALA A 476 6.56 7.32 -3.12
CA ALA A 476 5.45 8.19 -3.47
C ALA A 476 4.13 7.60 -2.97
N GLN A 477 3.24 8.44 -2.48
CA GLN A 477 1.85 8.06 -2.23
C GLN A 477 1.11 8.04 -3.56
N LEU A 478 1.05 6.86 -4.18
CA LEU A 478 0.49 6.68 -5.52
C LEU A 478 -1.03 6.64 -5.51
N PRO A 479 -1.69 7.18 -6.54
CA PRO A 479 -3.14 7.16 -6.64
C PRO A 479 -3.70 5.76 -6.92
N GLN A 480 -4.91 5.51 -6.47
CA GLN A 480 -5.72 4.36 -6.88
C GLN A 480 -6.33 4.66 -8.24
N SER A 481 -5.71 4.21 -9.30
CA SER A 481 -6.18 4.47 -10.66
C SER A 481 -5.92 3.27 -11.55
N ALA A 482 -6.11 3.40 -12.83
CA ALA A 482 -6.01 2.43 -13.91
C ALA A 482 -5.68 0.98 -13.53
N HIS A 483 -6.47 0.04 -13.98
CA HIS A 483 -6.25 -1.42 -13.85
C HIS A 483 -6.03 -1.91 -12.42
N PHE A 484 -6.78 -1.33 -11.47
CA PHE A 484 -6.68 -1.69 -10.04
C PHE A 484 -5.23 -1.65 -9.55
N SER A 485 -4.62 -0.47 -9.60
CA SER A 485 -3.25 -0.26 -9.09
C SER A 485 -3.09 -0.78 -7.67
N LEU A 486 -4.15 -0.69 -6.86
CA LEU A 486 -4.25 -1.26 -5.51
C LEU A 486 -3.08 -0.81 -4.63
N ASN A 487 -2.79 0.48 -4.69
CA ASN A 487 -1.82 1.11 -3.83
C ASN A 487 -2.44 1.36 -2.45
N LEU A 488 -1.67 1.12 -1.41
CA LEU A 488 -2.11 1.46 -0.06
C LEU A 488 -2.16 2.99 0.10
N PRO A 489 -3.10 3.53 0.88
CA PRO A 489 -3.23 4.98 1.11
C PRO A 489 -2.14 5.53 2.04
N TYR A 490 -1.09 4.77 2.28
CA TYR A 490 0.06 5.08 3.10
C TYR A 490 1.30 4.35 2.59
N THR A 491 2.45 4.79 3.03
CA THR A 491 3.73 4.11 2.78
C THR A 491 4.24 3.51 4.07
N THR A 492 4.70 2.27 4.02
CA THR A 492 5.39 1.61 5.13
C THR A 492 6.84 1.37 4.76
N PHE A 493 7.75 1.84 5.61
CA PHE A 493 9.18 1.59 5.50
C PHE A 493 9.60 0.63 6.61
N GLY A 494 10.14 -0.52 6.27
CA GLY A 494 10.82 -1.38 7.21
C GLY A 494 12.18 -0.78 7.61
N LEU A 495 12.51 -0.90 8.87
CA LEU A 495 13.78 -0.41 9.43
C LEU A 495 14.67 -1.57 9.87
N GLY A 496 14.21 -2.81 9.65
CA GLY A 496 14.87 -4.00 10.16
C GLY A 496 14.91 -4.05 11.67
N ARG A 497 15.93 -4.68 12.22
CA ARG A 497 16.13 -4.79 13.68
C ARG A 497 16.85 -3.59 14.29
N THR A 498 16.99 -2.50 13.55
CA THR A 498 17.70 -1.32 14.03
C THR A 498 16.83 -0.58 15.05
N PRO A 499 17.21 -0.48 16.34
CA PRO A 499 16.43 0.20 17.36
C PRO A 499 16.61 1.72 17.35
N ASN A 500 17.31 2.27 16.36
CA ASN A 500 17.64 3.69 16.27
C ASN A 500 16.43 4.50 15.81
N PHE A 501 16.38 5.75 16.23
CA PHE A 501 15.44 6.73 15.66
C PHE A 501 15.68 6.89 14.17
N VAL A 502 14.62 7.17 13.42
CA VAL A 502 14.76 7.72 12.08
C VAL A 502 15.27 9.15 12.22
N ASP A 503 16.44 9.44 11.65
CA ASP A 503 17.11 10.73 11.81
C ASP A 503 16.26 11.87 11.28
N ALA A 504 15.64 11.66 10.12
CA ALA A 504 14.79 12.63 9.47
C ALA A 504 13.72 11.95 8.61
N LEU A 505 12.50 12.49 8.64
CA LEU A 505 11.40 12.17 7.75
C LEU A 505 11.02 13.44 6.99
N THR A 506 11.15 13.42 5.67
CA THR A 506 10.85 14.56 4.80
C THR A 506 9.58 14.27 3.99
N ILE A 507 8.65 15.20 4.01
CA ILE A 507 7.44 15.14 3.19
C ILE A 507 7.47 16.29 2.20
N GLY A 508 7.27 15.96 0.92
CA GLY A 508 7.17 16.88 -0.18
C GLY A 508 5.77 16.92 -0.77
N VAL A 509 5.19 18.10 -0.92
CA VAL A 509 3.86 18.31 -1.52
C VAL A 509 3.84 19.64 -2.23
N GLY A 510 3.40 19.67 -3.50
CA GLY A 510 3.19 20.88 -4.26
C GLY A 510 4.43 21.79 -4.36
N GLY A 511 5.63 21.20 -4.53
CA GLY A 511 6.90 21.92 -4.64
C GLY A 511 7.37 22.57 -3.33
N LYS A 512 6.88 22.08 -2.20
CA LYS A 512 7.28 22.48 -0.85
C LYS A 512 7.59 21.24 -0.04
N CYS A 513 8.49 21.37 0.94
CA CYS A 513 8.80 20.27 1.83
C CYS A 513 8.94 20.71 3.29
N ARG A 514 8.78 19.74 4.17
CA ARG A 514 9.11 19.86 5.58
C ARG A 514 9.78 18.60 6.08
N GLU A 515 10.79 18.77 6.92
CA GLU A 515 11.50 17.69 7.59
C GLU A 515 11.12 17.64 9.07
N TRP A 516 10.89 16.43 9.58
CA TRP A 516 10.69 16.12 11.00
C TRP A 516 11.84 15.27 11.49
N PRO A 517 12.62 15.73 12.47
CA PRO A 517 13.74 14.98 13.01
C PRO A 517 13.29 13.96 14.07
N GLN A 518 14.10 12.93 14.28
CA GLN A 518 14.04 11.98 15.40
C GLN A 518 12.69 11.26 15.53
N ILE A 519 12.24 10.61 14.47
CA ILE A 519 11.00 9.83 14.48
C ILE A 519 11.22 8.51 15.23
N ILE A 520 10.29 8.20 16.12
CA ILE A 520 10.31 6.96 16.91
C ILE A 520 9.91 5.80 15.99
N PRO A 521 10.69 4.69 15.95
CA PRO A 521 10.28 3.48 15.24
C PRO A 521 8.98 2.88 15.79
N ASN A 522 8.36 1.98 15.03
CA ASN A 522 7.06 1.37 15.33
C ASN A 522 5.98 2.43 15.54
N SER A 523 5.95 3.39 14.64
CA SER A 523 5.00 4.49 14.67
C SER A 523 4.32 4.70 13.33
N GLN A 524 3.08 5.19 13.41
CA GLN A 524 2.33 5.70 12.29
C GLN A 524 2.32 7.23 12.37
N MET A 525 2.72 7.86 11.27
CA MET A 525 2.73 9.30 11.10
C MET A 525 1.60 9.72 10.16
N VAL A 526 0.70 10.56 10.64
CA VAL A 526 -0.32 11.21 9.81
C VAL A 526 0.13 12.64 9.56
N MET A 527 0.41 12.95 8.29
CA MET A 527 0.98 14.21 7.84
C MET A 527 -0.10 15.10 7.24
N ILE A 528 -0.11 16.36 7.66
CA ILE A 528 -1.16 17.33 7.36
C ILE A 528 -0.51 18.57 6.75
N PRO A 529 -0.31 18.59 5.41
CA PRO A 529 0.40 19.67 4.70
C PRO A 529 -0.51 20.86 4.39
N ASN A 530 -1.21 21.38 5.38
CA ASN A 530 -2.11 22.51 5.21
C ASN A 530 -1.76 23.67 6.17
N PRO A 531 -1.60 24.93 5.68
CA PRO A 531 -1.66 25.40 4.28
C PRO A 531 -0.44 24.92 3.45
N ILE A 532 -0.65 24.58 2.18
CA ILE A 532 0.39 24.02 1.31
C ILE A 532 1.60 24.98 1.14
N ASP A 533 1.36 26.29 1.05
CA ASP A 533 2.40 27.29 0.85
C ASP A 533 3.21 27.64 2.11
N GLU A 534 2.79 27.13 3.29
CA GLU A 534 3.42 27.42 4.58
C GLU A 534 3.92 26.15 5.28
N PRO A 535 5.02 25.51 4.83
CA PRO A 535 5.49 24.24 5.38
C PRO A 535 5.74 24.24 6.89
N TRP A 536 6.13 25.41 7.44
CA TRP A 536 6.35 25.54 8.90
C TRP A 536 5.07 25.37 9.73
N ARG A 537 3.88 25.50 9.13
CA ARG A 537 2.57 25.28 9.78
C ARG A 537 2.06 23.86 9.61
N TRP A 538 2.66 23.06 8.72
CA TRP A 538 2.25 21.66 8.54
C TRP A 538 2.32 20.93 9.87
N LYS A 539 1.41 20.01 10.07
CA LYS A 539 1.29 19.25 11.31
C LYS A 539 1.58 17.78 11.04
N ALA A 540 2.11 17.11 12.06
CA ALA A 540 2.24 15.66 12.08
C ALA A 540 1.54 15.14 13.33
N GLN A 541 0.82 14.04 13.19
CA GLN A 541 0.33 13.24 14.32
C GLN A 541 1.12 11.94 14.37
N LEU A 542 1.56 11.58 15.55
CA LEU A 542 2.33 10.37 15.80
C LEU A 542 1.48 9.41 16.64
N PHE A 543 1.31 8.19 16.13
CA PHE A 543 0.71 7.07 16.83
C PHE A 543 1.79 6.00 16.99
N VAL A 544 2.10 5.60 18.22
CA VAL A 544 3.11 4.59 18.51
C VAL A 544 2.43 3.24 18.71
N THR A 545 2.84 2.24 17.96
CA THR A 545 2.43 0.84 18.13
C THR A 545 3.52 0.14 18.94
N PRO A 546 3.30 -0.16 20.24
CA PRO A 546 4.33 -0.80 21.05
C PRO A 546 4.58 -2.23 20.55
N SER A 547 5.85 -2.59 20.36
CA SER A 547 6.21 -3.94 19.97
C SER A 547 5.77 -4.97 21.01
N LYS A 548 5.47 -6.21 20.58
CA LYS A 548 5.09 -7.32 21.48
C LYS A 548 6.14 -7.59 22.55
N LEU A 549 7.43 -7.43 22.21
CA LEU A 549 8.54 -7.60 23.17
C LEU A 549 8.53 -6.54 24.27
N ILE A 550 8.21 -5.28 23.94
CA ILE A 550 8.06 -4.21 24.94
C ILE A 550 6.90 -4.53 25.88
N LEU A 551 5.77 -4.98 25.36
CA LEU A 551 4.62 -5.36 26.18
C LEU A 551 4.93 -6.57 27.08
N LEU A 552 5.59 -7.59 26.55
CA LEU A 552 6.01 -8.77 27.33
C LEU A 552 7.04 -8.41 28.40
N SER A 553 8.02 -7.57 28.08
CA SER A 553 9.02 -7.11 29.06
C SER A 553 8.39 -6.24 30.16
N ALA A 554 7.45 -5.36 29.79
CA ALA A 554 6.68 -4.58 30.77
C ALA A 554 5.83 -5.48 31.67
N ALA A 555 5.17 -6.50 31.10
CA ALA A 555 4.42 -7.49 31.88
C ALA A 555 5.32 -8.31 32.82
N ALA A 556 6.48 -8.73 32.33
CA ALA A 556 7.47 -9.45 33.18
C ALA A 556 7.98 -8.56 34.30
N LEU A 557 8.32 -7.30 34.03
CA LEU A 557 8.78 -6.34 35.07
C LEU A 557 7.68 -6.05 36.08
N THR A 558 6.46 -5.81 35.66
CA THR A 558 5.32 -5.59 36.57
C THR A 558 5.02 -6.84 37.43
N GLY A 559 5.11 -8.03 36.80
CA GLY A 559 4.97 -9.31 37.51
C GLY A 559 6.06 -9.52 38.59
N THR A 560 7.32 -9.23 38.27
CA THR A 560 8.43 -9.33 39.22
C THR A 560 8.31 -8.30 40.34
N CYS A 561 7.96 -7.05 40.05
CA CYS A 561 7.70 -6.02 41.06
C CYS A 561 6.52 -6.41 41.98
N GLY A 562 5.46 -6.97 41.43
CA GLY A 562 4.31 -7.46 42.17
C GLY A 562 4.69 -8.61 43.13
N LEU A 563 5.51 -9.56 42.65
CA LEU A 563 5.98 -10.68 43.44
C LEU A 563 6.90 -10.22 44.59
N ILE A 564 7.83 -9.30 44.34
CA ILE A 564 8.71 -8.71 45.36
C ILE A 564 7.86 -7.96 46.39
N SER A 565 6.91 -7.15 45.96
CA SER A 565 6.01 -6.42 46.87
C SER A 565 5.20 -7.38 47.73
N PHE A 566 4.70 -8.48 47.17
CA PHE A 566 3.98 -9.51 47.90
C PHE A 566 4.86 -10.16 48.98
N ILE A 567 6.12 -10.51 48.65
CA ILE A 567 7.07 -11.08 49.61
C ILE A 567 7.34 -10.09 50.73
N ILE A 568 7.57 -8.81 50.43
CA ILE A 568 7.80 -7.76 51.44
C ILE A 568 6.61 -7.65 52.39
N VAL A 569 5.39 -7.60 51.86
CA VAL A 569 4.16 -7.53 52.68
C VAL A 569 3.99 -8.78 53.55
N ALA A 570 4.25 -9.96 52.99
CA ALA A 570 4.17 -11.21 53.74
C ALA A 570 5.19 -11.26 54.88
N LEU A 571 6.44 -10.85 54.64
CA LEU A 571 7.48 -10.75 55.65
C LEU A 571 7.15 -9.71 56.74
N TYR A 572 6.67 -8.55 56.31
CA TYR A 572 6.20 -7.50 57.24
C TYR A 572 5.05 -7.99 58.17
N TRP A 573 4.10 -8.72 57.59
CA TRP A 573 3.01 -9.31 58.40
C TRP A 573 3.51 -10.38 59.35
N LYS A 574 4.49 -11.20 58.94
CA LYS A 574 5.11 -12.20 59.78
C LYS A 574 5.85 -11.53 60.95
N GLU A 575 6.70 -10.56 60.67
CA GLU A 575 7.44 -9.79 61.68
C GLU A 575 6.51 -9.10 62.68
N ARG A 576 5.47 -8.43 62.18
CA ARG A 576 4.47 -7.77 63.03
C ARG A 576 3.69 -8.75 63.90
N ARG A 577 3.57 -10.00 63.46
CA ARG A 577 2.94 -11.07 64.24
C ARG A 577 3.88 -11.62 65.31
N GLU A 578 5.15 -11.75 64.99
CA GLU A 578 6.20 -12.14 65.90
C GLU A 578 6.39 -11.09 67.00
N ASP A 579 6.48 -9.82 66.67
CA ASP A 579 6.54 -8.69 67.62
C ASP A 579 5.32 -8.64 68.57
N LYS A 580 4.13 -8.95 68.05
CA LYS A 580 2.97 -9.04 68.96
C LYS A 580 3.05 -10.18 69.94
N ILE A 581 3.58 -11.33 69.56
CA ILE A 581 3.76 -12.50 70.42
C ILE A 581 4.85 -12.20 71.46
N GLU A 582 5.94 -11.56 71.05
CA GLU A 582 7.02 -11.17 71.90
C GLU A 582 6.58 -10.17 72.99
N ARG A 583 5.84 -9.13 72.62
CA ARG A 583 5.23 -8.17 73.56
C ARG A 583 4.26 -8.83 74.54
N LEU A 584 3.50 -9.83 74.11
CA LEU A 584 2.60 -10.59 74.97
C LEU A 584 3.42 -11.49 75.96
N GLN A 585 4.52 -12.06 75.51
CA GLN A 585 5.41 -12.85 76.35
C GLN A 585 6.14 -11.98 77.39
N GLU A 586 6.61 -10.80 77.00
CA GLU A 586 7.23 -9.83 77.97
C GLU A 586 6.21 -9.34 79.00
N ALA A 587 4.97 -9.02 78.56
CA ALA A 587 3.91 -8.63 79.50
C ALA A 587 3.56 -9.74 80.47
N HIS A 588 3.63 -11.03 80.12
CA HIS A 588 3.46 -12.15 81.00
C HIS A 588 4.68 -12.34 81.96
N ARG A 589 5.91 -12.07 81.55
CA ARG A 589 7.09 -12.10 82.42
C ARG A 589 7.03 -11.02 83.49
N PHE A 590 6.64 -9.78 83.15
CA PHE A 590 6.46 -8.71 84.13
C PHE A 590 5.38 -9.00 85.16
N HIS A 591 4.42 -9.86 84.92
CA HIS A 591 3.41 -10.27 85.90
C HIS A 591 3.89 -11.36 86.86
N PHE A 592 4.90 -12.15 86.47
CA PHE A 592 5.49 -13.18 87.33
C PHE A 592 6.55 -12.64 88.30
N ASP A 593 7.27 -11.56 87.99
CA ASP A 593 8.27 -10.92 88.79
C ASP A 593 7.68 -9.94 89.87
N ALA A 594 6.35 -9.71 89.79
CA ALA A 594 5.63 -8.81 90.70
C ALA A 594 4.78 -9.55 91.76
N MET A 595 4.85 -10.91 91.87
CA MET A 595 4.29 -11.75 92.91
C MET A 595 5.44 -12.26 93.77
#